data_00f8b1b67a23c639d590fefc0ea68744
#
_entry.id   00f8b1b67a23c639d590fefc0ea68744
#
_cell.length_a   1.000
_cell.length_b   1.000
_cell.length_c   1.000
_cell.angle_alpha   90.00
_cell.angle_beta   90.00
_cell.angle_gamma   90.00
#
_symmetry.space_group_name_H-M   'P 1'
#
loop_
_entity.id
_entity.type
_entity.pdbx_description
1 polymer ?
#
loop_
_entity_poly.entity_id
_entity_poly.type
_entity_poly.pdbx_seq_one_letter_code
_entity_poly.pdbx_strand_id
1 'polypeptide(L)'
;MRPQSALLSIVFASLAGCAAPAAGPAPAAARALGADADPPALEAITEAELRRDLFALASDAMRGREAGELDEMRASAWVAERAREAGLLPAGDDGTYFQFFPVRRVRTAAHSTVSLGGATLALGRDVVVAAPADARVDLPVVFVGQGREADVANVDLRGKAVAAILGPPNTVPVSWISLFGRRYTQAAVRDRAAFLVQRGAAAVILVSDSVAETQFEVTGSAMLRGRYTLNDGTEQRPGGQPPVFWVRRSMLDAVRAPGQRLVATVASESFVYPSANVVAVAPGADPALRGEHVLFSGHQDHDGTRVPVGGDSIWNGADDNATVSVAMLAIARAFREQPGRRAALFVWHGAEERGLLGSRWYVRHPTVPRESIVAVLNGDMIGRNHPDSAALLGSRPPHRSSSDLVAMAERANAEVSRFILDSSWDDPQHPEGWFFRSDHLPYACANIPSLFFTTLLHDDYHTPEDEADRIDTAKLTRATRWMYATGWLAAQADARPRLEPGFRLERPCTP
;
A
#
# COMPACT_ATOMS: atom_id res chain seq x y z
N MET A 1 -73.67 25.44 18.34
CA MET A 1 -74.79 24.56 17.92
C MET A 1 -74.38 23.65 16.82
N ARG A 2 -74.62 22.38 16.98
CA ARG A 2 -74.37 21.21 16.14
C ARG A 2 -74.95 21.34 14.71
N PRO A 3 -74.80 20.34 13.80
CA PRO A 3 -73.92 19.15 13.76
C PRO A 3 -73.19 18.94 12.38
N GLN A 4 -72.10 18.22 12.33
CA GLN A 4 -71.85 16.81 11.90
C GLN A 4 -72.53 16.35 10.58
N SER A 5 -71.73 15.88 9.67
CA SER A 5 -71.96 14.63 8.92
C SER A 5 -70.65 14.05 8.42
N ALA A 6 -70.42 12.84 8.86
CA ALA A 6 -69.31 11.96 8.45
C ALA A 6 -69.69 11.24 7.13
N LEU A 7 -68.77 11.10 6.22
CA LEU A 7 -68.84 10.16 5.09
C LEU A 7 -67.67 9.20 5.16
N LEU A 8 -68.03 7.97 5.37
CA LEU A 8 -67.13 6.79 5.44
C LEU A 8 -66.89 6.35 4.02
N SER A 9 -65.61 6.45 3.58
CA SER A 9 -65.15 5.84 2.31
C SER A 9 -64.33 4.62 2.60
N ILE A 10 -64.85 3.47 2.21
CA ILE A 10 -64.22 2.17 2.27
C ILE A 10 -63.21 2.11 1.12
N VAL A 11 -61.92 1.98 1.44
CA VAL A 11 -60.86 1.71 0.46
C VAL A 11 -60.58 0.20 0.49
N PHE A 12 -60.85 -0.46 -0.63
CA PHE A 12 -60.42 -1.82 -0.89
C PHE A 12 -58.91 -1.85 -1.03
N ALA A 13 -58.21 -2.52 -0.13
CA ALA A 13 -56.81 -2.84 -0.25
C ALA A 13 -56.65 -4.08 -1.13
N SER A 14 -56.21 -3.91 -2.34
CA SER A 14 -55.72 -4.98 -3.19
C SER A 14 -54.33 -5.41 -2.73
N LEU A 15 -54.21 -6.59 -2.18
CA LEU A 15 -52.97 -7.28 -1.89
C LEU A 15 -52.30 -7.67 -3.22
N ALA A 16 -51.35 -6.84 -3.70
CA ALA A 16 -50.37 -7.23 -4.71
C ALA A 16 -49.29 -8.04 -4.01
N GLY A 17 -49.33 -9.34 -4.21
CA GLY A 17 -48.26 -10.25 -3.79
C GLY A 17 -46.96 -9.89 -4.53
N CYS A 18 -45.98 -9.37 -3.85
CA CYS A 18 -44.62 -9.31 -4.36
C CYS A 18 -44.07 -10.76 -4.42
N ALA A 19 -44.10 -11.35 -5.60
CA ALA A 19 -43.30 -12.52 -5.87
C ALA A 19 -41.82 -12.11 -5.83
N ALA A 20 -41.05 -12.70 -4.91
CA ALA A 20 -39.61 -12.58 -4.90
C ALA A 20 -39.06 -13.05 -6.26
N PRO A 21 -38.09 -12.36 -6.86
CA PRO A 21 -37.47 -12.83 -8.07
C PRO A 21 -36.82 -14.20 -7.77
N ALA A 22 -37.18 -15.21 -8.60
CA ALA A 22 -36.56 -16.50 -8.54
C ALA A 22 -35.03 -16.33 -8.67
N ALA A 23 -34.28 -16.93 -7.75
CA ALA A 23 -32.84 -17.00 -7.85
C ALA A 23 -32.49 -17.56 -9.23
N GLY A 24 -31.79 -16.79 -10.04
CA GLY A 24 -31.28 -17.26 -11.32
C GLY A 24 -30.38 -18.47 -11.11
N PRO A 25 -30.22 -19.35 -12.11
CA PRO A 25 -29.36 -20.51 -11.98
C PRO A 25 -27.95 -20.04 -11.59
N ALA A 26 -27.37 -20.71 -10.58
CA ALA A 26 -25.98 -20.49 -10.18
C ALA A 26 -25.09 -20.53 -11.43
N PRO A 27 -24.10 -19.61 -11.54
CA PRO A 27 -23.27 -19.53 -12.73
C PRO A 27 -22.63 -20.88 -13.01
N ALA A 28 -22.57 -21.27 -14.27
CA ALA A 28 -22.08 -22.57 -14.75
C ALA A 28 -20.65 -22.91 -14.25
N ALA A 29 -19.88 -21.92 -13.83
CA ALA A 29 -18.56 -22.04 -13.23
C ALA A 29 -18.54 -22.89 -11.94
N ALA A 30 -19.61 -22.87 -11.12
CA ALA A 30 -19.67 -23.66 -9.90
C ALA A 30 -19.75 -25.18 -10.16
N ARG A 31 -20.10 -25.60 -11.36
CA ARG A 31 -20.13 -27.00 -11.77
C ARG A 31 -18.81 -27.54 -12.34
N ALA A 32 -17.89 -26.69 -12.76
CA ALA A 32 -16.58 -27.08 -13.32
C ALA A 32 -15.49 -27.20 -12.25
N LEU A 33 -15.73 -26.73 -11.03
CA LEU A 33 -14.85 -26.93 -9.90
C LEU A 33 -15.17 -28.31 -9.32
N GLY A 34 -14.25 -29.27 -9.38
CA GLY A 34 -14.42 -30.59 -8.81
C GLY A 34 -14.96 -30.46 -7.38
N ALA A 35 -16.19 -30.98 -7.18
CA ALA A 35 -17.03 -30.59 -6.04
C ALA A 35 -16.59 -31.16 -4.68
N ASP A 36 -15.58 -32.03 -4.63
CA ASP A 36 -15.43 -32.96 -3.49
C ASP A 36 -14.03 -33.00 -2.84
N ALA A 37 -13.12 -32.12 -3.11
CA ALA A 37 -11.82 -32.14 -2.44
C ALA A 37 -11.70 -30.99 -1.43
N ASP A 38 -11.85 -31.31 -0.14
CA ASP A 38 -11.38 -30.43 0.94
C ASP A 38 -9.90 -30.12 0.73
N PRO A 39 -9.45 -28.87 0.97
CA PRO A 39 -8.02 -28.54 0.86
C PRO A 39 -7.22 -29.44 1.81
N PRO A 40 -6.34 -30.30 1.31
CA PRO A 40 -5.53 -31.17 2.16
C PRO A 40 -4.40 -30.38 2.83
N ALA A 41 -3.69 -31.01 3.75
CA ALA A 41 -2.50 -30.44 4.41
C ALA A 41 -2.74 -29.11 5.15
N LEU A 42 -3.95 -28.81 5.59
CA LEU A 42 -4.25 -27.64 6.44
C LEU A 42 -3.49 -27.72 7.78
N GLU A 43 -3.18 -28.91 8.25
CA GLU A 43 -2.41 -29.18 9.47
C GLU A 43 -0.94 -28.75 9.33
N ALA A 44 -0.41 -28.70 8.11
CA ALA A 44 0.94 -28.18 7.85
C ALA A 44 1.06 -26.68 8.14
N ILE A 45 -0.07 -25.98 8.25
CA ILE A 45 -0.12 -24.55 8.60
C ILE A 45 -0.38 -24.45 10.10
N THR A 46 0.69 -24.33 10.90
CA THR A 46 0.61 -24.30 12.35
C THR A 46 0.83 -22.90 12.91
N GLU A 47 0.09 -22.57 13.98
CA GLU A 47 0.26 -21.30 14.69
C GLU A 47 1.67 -21.15 15.27
N ALA A 48 2.23 -22.25 15.78
CA ALA A 48 3.55 -22.24 16.39
C ALA A 48 4.67 -21.83 15.41
N GLU A 49 4.61 -22.33 14.16
CA GLU A 49 5.58 -21.98 13.14
C GLU A 49 5.37 -20.56 12.63
N LEU A 50 4.12 -20.14 12.39
CA LEU A 50 3.79 -18.77 12.00
C LEU A 50 4.30 -17.79 13.05
N ARG A 51 4.04 -18.06 14.34
CA ARG A 51 4.54 -17.23 15.44
C ARG A 51 6.07 -17.18 15.48
N ARG A 52 6.75 -18.31 15.38
CA ARG A 52 8.22 -18.37 15.38
C ARG A 52 8.81 -17.53 14.27
N ASP A 53 8.31 -17.70 13.05
CA ASP A 53 8.83 -17.03 11.85
C ASP A 53 8.49 -15.53 11.87
N LEU A 54 7.30 -15.16 12.37
CA LEU A 54 6.89 -13.77 12.56
C LEU A 54 7.80 -13.03 13.53
N PHE A 55 8.05 -13.60 14.71
CA PHE A 55 8.92 -12.99 15.73
C PHE A 55 10.39 -12.91 15.26
N ALA A 56 10.80 -13.72 14.29
CA ALA A 56 12.12 -13.60 13.68
C ALA A 56 12.17 -12.47 12.64
N LEU A 57 11.20 -12.42 11.72
CA LEU A 57 11.18 -11.46 10.61
C LEU A 57 10.81 -10.04 11.05
N ALA A 58 9.91 -9.90 12.02
CA ALA A 58 9.50 -8.61 12.59
C ALA A 58 10.31 -8.20 13.84
N SER A 59 11.49 -8.80 14.07
CA SER A 59 12.34 -8.42 15.22
C SER A 59 13.17 -7.17 14.92
N ASP A 60 13.62 -6.50 16.00
CA ASP A 60 14.57 -5.37 15.93
C ASP A 60 15.87 -5.73 15.21
N ALA A 61 16.26 -7.01 15.18
CA ALA A 61 17.44 -7.48 14.45
C ALA A 61 17.32 -7.28 12.93
N MET A 62 16.08 -7.22 12.42
CA MET A 62 15.77 -6.93 11.01
C MET A 62 15.67 -5.42 10.72
N ARG A 63 15.70 -4.56 11.76
CA ARG A 63 15.76 -3.10 11.68
C ARG A 63 14.69 -2.49 10.76
N GLY A 64 13.49 -3.09 10.71
CA GLY A 64 12.35 -2.61 9.93
C GLY A 64 12.51 -2.76 8.41
N ARG A 65 13.48 -3.49 7.90
CA ARG A 65 13.58 -4.01 6.52
C ARG A 65 13.45 -2.95 5.41
N GLU A 66 14.03 -1.76 5.60
CA GLU A 66 13.87 -0.65 4.64
C GLU A 66 14.38 -1.01 3.24
N ALA A 67 13.54 -0.78 2.24
CA ALA A 67 13.82 -1.01 0.82
C ALA A 67 15.12 -0.34 0.33
N GLY A 68 15.96 -1.11 -0.36
CA GLY A 68 17.24 -0.66 -0.89
C GLY A 68 18.36 -0.51 0.13
N GLU A 69 18.11 -0.86 1.39
CA GLU A 69 19.13 -0.86 2.45
C GLU A 69 19.58 -2.30 2.76
N LEU A 70 20.70 -2.42 3.50
CA LEU A 70 21.19 -3.75 3.91
C LEU A 70 20.19 -4.54 4.75
N ASP A 71 19.28 -3.85 5.39
CA ASP A 71 18.27 -4.46 6.25
C ASP A 71 17.20 -5.19 5.42
N GLU A 72 16.80 -4.64 4.25
CA GLU A 72 15.98 -5.37 3.26
C GLU A 72 16.71 -6.61 2.74
N MET A 73 17.98 -6.48 2.38
CA MET A 73 18.78 -7.62 1.87
C MET A 73 18.91 -8.73 2.91
N ARG A 74 19.00 -8.38 4.20
CA ARG A 74 19.00 -9.36 5.31
C ARG A 74 17.67 -10.10 5.39
N ALA A 75 16.55 -9.37 5.29
CA ALA A 75 15.22 -9.96 5.28
C ALA A 75 15.01 -10.86 4.05
N SER A 76 15.40 -10.39 2.86
CA SER A 76 15.36 -11.17 1.62
C SER A 76 16.17 -12.47 1.71
N ALA A 77 17.37 -12.42 2.27
CA ALA A 77 18.19 -13.60 2.48
C ALA A 77 17.55 -14.57 3.49
N TRP A 78 16.96 -14.04 4.55
CA TRP A 78 16.23 -14.86 5.54
C TRP A 78 15.01 -15.54 4.91
N VAL A 79 14.20 -14.82 4.13
CA VAL A 79 13.04 -15.39 3.41
C VAL A 79 13.49 -16.47 2.44
N ALA A 80 14.54 -16.21 1.63
CA ALA A 80 15.06 -17.19 0.68
C ALA A 80 15.54 -18.48 1.37
N GLU A 81 16.22 -18.36 2.52
CA GLU A 81 16.65 -19.53 3.30
C GLU A 81 15.45 -20.29 3.88
N ARG A 82 14.45 -19.60 4.42
CA ARG A 82 13.20 -20.23 4.89
C ARG A 82 12.44 -20.93 3.75
N ALA A 83 12.39 -20.30 2.56
CA ALA A 83 11.79 -20.92 1.36
C ALA A 83 12.53 -22.20 0.95
N ARG A 84 13.86 -22.18 0.99
CA ARG A 84 14.71 -23.35 0.74
C ARG A 84 14.43 -24.47 1.77
N GLU A 85 14.36 -24.14 3.05
CA GLU A 85 14.04 -25.10 4.13
C GLU A 85 12.61 -25.65 4.01
N ALA A 86 11.67 -24.85 3.53
CA ALA A 86 10.32 -25.31 3.19
C ALA A 86 10.30 -26.24 1.95
N GLY A 87 11.45 -26.46 1.31
CA GLY A 87 11.61 -27.36 0.16
C GLY A 87 11.17 -26.77 -1.18
N LEU A 88 11.02 -25.44 -1.27
CA LEU A 88 10.77 -24.78 -2.54
C LEU A 88 12.00 -24.82 -3.44
N LEU A 89 11.78 -24.81 -4.74
CA LEU A 89 12.85 -24.64 -5.72
C LEU A 89 13.06 -23.14 -6.03
N PRO A 90 14.29 -22.72 -6.31
CA PRO A 90 14.57 -21.35 -6.76
C PRO A 90 13.86 -21.07 -8.09
N ALA A 91 13.27 -19.89 -8.20
CA ALA A 91 12.58 -19.43 -9.40
C ALA A 91 12.87 -17.96 -9.74
N GLY A 92 13.90 -17.38 -9.14
CA GLY A 92 14.44 -16.06 -9.47
C GLY A 92 15.38 -16.08 -10.67
N ASP A 93 16.13 -15.00 -10.85
CA ASP A 93 17.06 -14.86 -11.97
C ASP A 93 18.22 -15.87 -11.85
N ASP A 94 18.70 -16.38 -12.99
CA ASP A 94 19.83 -17.29 -13.10
C ASP A 94 19.75 -18.54 -12.22
N GLY A 95 18.54 -19.01 -11.92
CA GLY A 95 18.30 -20.19 -11.07
C GLY A 95 18.56 -19.96 -9.59
N THR A 96 18.56 -18.70 -9.14
CA THR A 96 18.63 -18.31 -7.73
C THR A 96 17.23 -18.07 -7.15
N TYR A 97 17.13 -17.73 -5.87
CA TYR A 97 15.88 -17.27 -5.26
C TYR A 97 15.64 -15.76 -5.46
N PHE A 98 16.57 -15.03 -6.06
CA PHE A 98 16.52 -13.59 -6.12
C PHE A 98 16.23 -13.09 -7.53
N GLN A 99 15.42 -12.04 -7.60
CA GLN A 99 15.33 -11.16 -8.75
C GLN A 99 15.68 -9.75 -8.30
N PHE A 100 16.88 -9.31 -8.64
CA PHE A 100 17.33 -7.96 -8.31
C PHE A 100 16.80 -6.94 -9.30
N PHE A 101 16.44 -5.76 -8.79
CA PHE A 101 16.01 -4.66 -9.63
C PHE A 101 16.55 -3.32 -9.12
N PRO A 102 16.81 -2.36 -10.04
CA PRO A 102 17.44 -1.10 -9.67
C PRO A 102 16.39 -0.11 -9.16
N VAL A 103 16.58 0.38 -7.94
CA VAL A 103 15.80 1.45 -7.34
C VAL A 103 16.61 2.73 -7.37
N ARG A 104 16.02 3.81 -7.90
CA ARG A 104 16.55 5.15 -7.83
C ARG A 104 15.90 5.89 -6.67
N ARG A 105 16.74 6.46 -5.80
CA ARG A 105 16.30 7.40 -4.77
C ARG A 105 16.80 8.79 -5.12
N VAL A 106 15.92 9.79 -5.08
CA VAL A 106 16.27 11.20 -5.22
C VAL A 106 15.86 11.94 -3.96
N ARG A 107 16.81 12.63 -3.31
CA ARG A 107 16.55 13.39 -2.08
C ARG A 107 17.21 14.74 -2.11
N THR A 108 16.81 15.64 -1.20
CA THR A 108 17.50 16.91 -0.97
C THR A 108 18.89 16.64 -0.42
N ALA A 109 19.91 17.20 -1.05
CA ALA A 109 21.29 17.04 -0.64
C ALA A 109 21.57 17.76 0.68
N ALA A 110 22.36 17.13 1.54
CA ALA A 110 22.67 17.64 2.87
C ALA A 110 23.41 19.01 2.87
N HIS A 111 24.11 19.32 1.78
CA HIS A 111 24.80 20.62 1.60
C HIS A 111 23.88 21.74 1.12
N SER A 112 22.58 21.49 0.92
CA SER A 112 21.60 22.53 0.61
C SER A 112 21.52 23.54 1.74
N THR A 113 21.39 24.82 1.39
CA THR A 113 21.33 25.92 2.35
C THR A 113 20.06 26.72 2.18
N VAL A 114 19.48 27.14 3.29
CA VAL A 114 18.28 27.98 3.33
C VAL A 114 18.51 29.05 4.39
N SER A 115 18.26 30.31 4.05
CA SER A 115 18.23 31.41 4.99
C SER A 115 17.02 32.32 4.79
N LEU A 116 16.51 32.84 5.87
CA LEU A 116 15.37 33.76 5.90
C LEU A 116 15.74 34.98 6.72
N GLY A 117 15.66 36.17 6.12
CA GLY A 117 16.01 37.41 6.78
C GLY A 117 17.47 37.49 7.30
N GLY A 118 18.39 36.77 6.64
CA GLY A 118 19.79 36.64 7.04
C GLY A 118 20.07 35.52 8.06
N ALA A 119 19.06 34.93 8.68
CA ALA A 119 19.24 33.78 9.59
C ALA A 119 19.28 32.46 8.81
N THR A 120 20.33 31.67 9.03
CA THR A 120 20.45 30.33 8.45
C THR A 120 19.51 29.33 9.14
N LEU A 121 18.75 28.57 8.36
CA LEU A 121 17.83 27.53 8.84
C LEU A 121 18.47 26.15 8.69
N ALA A 122 18.43 25.34 9.74
CA ALA A 122 18.95 23.98 9.69
C ALA A 122 17.92 23.02 9.06
N LEU A 123 18.34 22.30 8.02
CA LEU A 123 17.51 21.26 7.37
C LEU A 123 17.10 20.18 8.39
N GLY A 124 15.83 19.82 8.34
CA GLY A 124 15.23 18.81 9.22
C GLY A 124 14.85 19.32 10.61
N ARG A 125 15.50 20.37 11.11
CA ARG A 125 15.20 20.98 12.39
C ARG A 125 14.30 22.22 12.28
N ASP A 126 14.66 23.15 11.41
CA ASP A 126 13.98 24.44 11.27
C ASP A 126 13.18 24.51 9.95
N VAL A 127 13.67 23.82 8.92
CA VAL A 127 13.09 23.82 7.57
C VAL A 127 13.19 22.41 6.93
N VAL A 128 12.17 22.05 6.19
CA VAL A 128 12.12 20.87 5.32
C VAL A 128 11.88 21.33 3.89
N VAL A 129 12.66 20.80 2.94
CA VAL A 129 12.36 20.94 1.51
C VAL A 129 11.34 19.85 1.17
N ALA A 130 10.10 20.25 0.87
CA ALA A 130 8.98 19.32 0.77
C ALA A 130 9.08 18.30 -0.38
N ALA A 131 9.89 18.61 -1.39
CA ALA A 131 10.23 17.67 -2.48
C ALA A 131 11.63 18.01 -3.01
N PRO A 132 12.42 17.00 -3.46
CA PRO A 132 13.71 17.24 -4.08
C PRO A 132 13.61 18.24 -5.23
N ALA A 133 14.51 19.23 -5.24
CA ALA A 133 14.56 20.27 -6.25
C ALA A 133 16.03 20.70 -6.48
N ASP A 134 16.29 21.27 -7.65
CA ASP A 134 17.54 21.96 -7.95
C ASP A 134 17.19 23.43 -8.22
N ALA A 135 17.52 24.31 -7.28
CA ALA A 135 17.16 25.71 -7.34
C ALA A 135 18.15 26.62 -6.61
N ARG A 136 18.37 27.80 -7.18
CA ARG A 136 19.00 28.91 -6.49
C ARG A 136 18.05 30.09 -6.49
N VAL A 137 17.71 30.59 -5.32
CA VAL A 137 16.76 31.67 -5.15
C VAL A 137 17.32 32.73 -4.21
N ASP A 138 17.06 33.98 -4.55
CA ASP A 138 17.26 35.19 -3.72
C ASP A 138 16.04 36.08 -3.97
N LEU A 139 14.99 35.92 -3.20
CA LEU A 139 13.66 36.46 -3.47
C LEU A 139 13.13 37.26 -2.28
N PRO A 140 12.44 38.41 -2.57
CA PRO A 140 11.69 39.09 -1.52
C PRO A 140 10.54 38.18 -1.04
N VAL A 141 10.32 38.14 0.28
CA VAL A 141 9.23 37.40 0.90
C VAL A 141 7.96 38.26 0.94
N VAL A 142 6.83 37.67 0.55
CA VAL A 142 5.51 38.23 0.76
C VAL A 142 4.68 37.24 1.60
N PHE A 143 4.17 37.69 2.75
CA PHE A 143 3.29 36.90 3.60
C PHE A 143 1.83 37.11 3.21
N VAL A 144 1.11 36.05 2.96
CA VAL A 144 -0.28 36.04 2.46
C VAL A 144 -1.25 35.29 3.39
N GLY A 145 -1.11 35.48 4.70
CA GLY A 145 -2.03 34.89 5.66
C GLY A 145 -2.04 33.35 5.60
N GLN A 146 -3.20 32.78 5.28
CA GLN A 146 -3.34 31.32 5.06
C GLN A 146 -3.16 30.93 3.58
N GLY A 147 -2.87 31.91 2.70
CA GLY A 147 -2.68 31.67 1.27
C GLY A 147 -3.91 31.11 0.57
N ARG A 148 -5.12 31.49 0.99
CA ARG A 148 -6.37 31.14 0.32
C ARG A 148 -6.64 32.09 -0.85
N GLU A 149 -7.62 31.80 -1.67
CA GLU A 149 -8.02 32.63 -2.80
C GLU A 149 -8.17 34.12 -2.41
N ALA A 150 -8.93 34.38 -1.33
CA ALA A 150 -9.16 35.74 -0.84
C ALA A 150 -7.88 36.42 -0.33
N ASP A 151 -6.91 35.64 0.20
CA ASP A 151 -5.67 36.18 0.76
C ASP A 151 -4.68 36.60 -0.34
N VAL A 152 -4.82 36.08 -1.56
CA VAL A 152 -3.93 36.34 -2.70
C VAL A 152 -4.55 37.15 -3.84
N ALA A 153 -5.87 37.37 -3.83
CA ALA A 153 -6.62 37.95 -4.94
C ALA A 153 -6.05 39.28 -5.49
N ASN A 154 -5.49 40.11 -4.60
CA ASN A 154 -4.95 41.43 -4.96
C ASN A 154 -3.43 41.53 -4.70
N VAL A 155 -2.73 40.40 -4.59
CA VAL A 155 -1.31 40.34 -4.32
C VAL A 155 -0.56 39.84 -5.55
N ASP A 156 0.40 40.61 -6.07
CA ASP A 156 1.30 40.09 -7.10
C ASP A 156 2.32 39.13 -6.48
N LEU A 157 2.24 37.85 -6.86
CA LEU A 157 3.09 36.78 -6.34
C LEU A 157 4.31 36.49 -7.23
N ARG A 158 4.34 37.05 -8.46
CA ARG A 158 5.40 36.75 -9.44
C ARG A 158 6.76 37.26 -9.00
N GLY A 159 7.77 36.41 -9.14
CA GLY A 159 9.14 36.72 -8.74
C GLY A 159 9.35 36.85 -7.23
N LYS A 160 8.44 36.29 -6.41
CA LYS A 160 8.50 36.37 -4.95
C LYS A 160 8.50 34.98 -4.30
N ALA A 161 9.07 34.90 -3.13
CA ALA A 161 8.87 33.82 -2.21
C ALA A 161 7.58 34.10 -1.43
N VAL A 162 6.57 33.26 -1.65
CA VAL A 162 5.25 33.43 -1.03
C VAL A 162 5.17 32.63 0.24
N ALA A 163 4.96 33.30 1.38
CA ALA A 163 4.85 32.70 2.69
C ALA A 163 3.39 32.62 3.14
N ALA A 164 2.94 31.44 3.57
CA ALA A 164 1.60 31.21 4.11
C ALA A 164 1.62 30.28 5.32
N ILE A 165 0.63 30.42 6.21
CA ILE A 165 0.38 29.46 7.27
C ILE A 165 -0.41 28.29 6.65
N LEU A 166 0.00 27.07 6.96
CA LEU A 166 -0.78 25.88 6.62
C LEU A 166 -2.17 25.94 7.26
N GLY A 167 -3.11 25.35 6.62
CA GLY A 167 -4.48 25.16 7.09
C GLY A 167 -5.03 23.86 6.52
N PRO A 168 -6.28 23.53 6.80
CA PRO A 168 -6.88 22.28 6.34
C PRO A 168 -6.68 22.10 4.83
N PRO A 169 -6.32 20.88 4.38
CA PRO A 169 -6.24 20.54 2.97
C PRO A 169 -7.64 20.63 2.31
N ASN A 170 -7.69 20.70 0.98
CA ASN A 170 -8.94 20.75 0.22
C ASN A 170 -9.81 19.51 0.48
N THR A 171 -9.16 18.37 0.64
CA THR A 171 -9.80 17.12 1.05
C THR A 171 -9.14 16.68 2.35
N VAL A 172 -9.89 16.68 3.43
CA VAL A 172 -9.41 16.12 4.71
C VAL A 172 -9.38 14.61 4.54
N PRO A 173 -8.19 13.97 4.64
CA PRO A 173 -8.14 12.52 4.52
C PRO A 173 -8.93 11.90 5.68
N VAL A 174 -9.93 11.10 5.35
CA VAL A 174 -10.53 10.19 6.33
C VAL A 174 -9.46 9.15 6.63
N SER A 175 -8.99 9.13 7.85
CA SER A 175 -7.84 8.31 8.23
C SER A 175 -7.99 7.88 9.68
N TRP A 176 -7.42 6.72 10.00
CA TRP A 176 -7.23 6.27 11.36
C TRP A 176 -6.47 7.33 12.16
N ILE A 177 -6.73 7.38 13.47
CA ILE A 177 -6.21 8.45 14.34
C ILE A 177 -4.69 8.57 14.23
N SER A 178 -3.98 7.45 14.19
CA SER A 178 -2.51 7.39 14.06
C SER A 178 -1.96 8.04 12.78
N LEU A 179 -2.68 7.96 11.67
CA LEU A 179 -2.26 8.49 10.37
C LEU A 179 -2.79 9.89 10.09
N PHE A 180 -3.80 10.35 10.82
CA PHE A 180 -4.47 11.61 10.52
C PHE A 180 -3.49 12.78 10.41
N GLY A 181 -2.67 13.00 11.42
CA GLY A 181 -1.72 14.11 11.46
C GLY A 181 -0.74 14.09 10.28
N ARG A 182 -0.18 12.91 9.97
CA ARG A 182 0.74 12.70 8.83
C ARG A 182 0.06 13.01 7.50
N ARG A 183 -1.11 12.42 7.24
CA ARG A 183 -1.86 12.60 5.99
C ARG A 183 -2.38 14.01 5.84
N TYR A 184 -2.90 14.60 6.91
CA TYR A 184 -3.28 16.00 6.94
C TYR A 184 -2.11 16.89 6.49
N THR A 185 -0.95 16.74 7.12
CA THR A 185 0.23 17.56 6.86
C THR A 185 0.71 17.42 5.41
N GLN A 186 0.82 16.18 4.92
CA GLN A 186 1.24 15.92 3.54
C GLN A 186 0.27 16.54 2.52
N ALA A 187 -1.04 16.41 2.74
CA ALA A 187 -2.06 16.98 1.88
C ALA A 187 -2.07 18.52 1.95
N ALA A 188 -2.00 19.09 3.15
CA ALA A 188 -1.97 20.54 3.35
C ALA A 188 -0.75 21.19 2.68
N VAL A 189 0.44 20.59 2.84
CA VAL A 189 1.67 21.05 2.18
C VAL A 189 1.52 20.97 0.66
N ARG A 190 1.10 19.82 0.13
CA ARG A 190 0.92 19.62 -1.31
C ARG A 190 -0.08 20.60 -1.92
N ASP A 191 -1.29 20.66 -1.35
CA ASP A 191 -2.40 21.45 -1.92
C ASP A 191 -2.09 22.95 -1.86
N ARG A 192 -1.52 23.41 -0.75
CA ARG A 192 -1.16 24.83 -0.59
C ARG A 192 0.00 25.23 -1.51
N ALA A 193 1.02 24.39 -1.60
CA ALA A 193 2.15 24.63 -2.50
C ALA A 193 1.68 24.68 -3.96
N ALA A 194 0.90 23.70 -4.40
CA ALA A 194 0.38 23.65 -5.76
C ALA A 194 -0.44 24.90 -6.11
N PHE A 195 -1.33 25.32 -5.21
CA PHE A 195 -2.13 26.51 -5.39
C PHE A 195 -1.27 27.80 -5.56
N LEU A 196 -0.31 28.02 -4.67
CA LEU A 196 0.53 29.22 -4.71
C LEU A 196 1.46 29.24 -5.93
N VAL A 197 2.00 28.08 -6.31
CA VAL A 197 2.81 27.93 -7.54
C VAL A 197 1.98 28.25 -8.78
N GLN A 198 0.74 27.73 -8.88
CA GLN A 198 -0.19 28.04 -9.98
C GLN A 198 -0.51 29.53 -10.07
N ARG A 199 -0.45 30.27 -8.96
CA ARG A 199 -0.64 31.72 -8.89
C ARG A 199 0.65 32.51 -9.18
N GLY A 200 1.76 31.86 -9.49
CA GLY A 200 3.01 32.47 -9.96
C GLY A 200 4.07 32.66 -8.88
N ALA A 201 3.95 32.03 -7.70
CA ALA A 201 5.00 32.04 -6.70
C ALA A 201 6.30 31.46 -7.28
N ALA A 202 7.43 32.15 -7.11
CA ALA A 202 8.74 31.68 -7.53
C ALA A 202 9.40 30.76 -6.50
N ALA A 203 8.96 30.81 -5.24
CA ALA A 203 9.23 29.88 -4.18
C ALA A 203 8.06 29.92 -3.18
N VAL A 204 7.87 28.86 -2.40
CA VAL A 204 6.80 28.79 -1.39
C VAL A 204 7.39 28.50 -0.02
N ILE A 205 6.95 29.24 1.00
CA ILE A 205 7.28 29.01 2.41
C ILE A 205 5.98 28.68 3.16
N LEU A 206 5.87 27.49 3.70
CA LEU A 206 4.69 27.01 4.43
C LEU A 206 5.03 26.92 5.91
N VAL A 207 4.40 27.77 6.73
CA VAL A 207 4.55 27.76 8.18
C VAL A 207 3.57 26.76 8.77
N SER A 208 4.04 25.89 9.66
CA SER A 208 3.19 24.88 10.34
C SER A 208 1.99 25.53 11.02
N ASP A 209 0.81 24.92 10.85
CA ASP A 209 -0.32 25.08 11.79
C ASP A 209 -0.13 24.16 13.01
N SER A 210 -1.13 24.06 13.87
CA SER A 210 -1.03 23.25 15.08
C SER A 210 -0.90 21.76 14.80
N VAL A 211 -1.56 21.25 13.75
CA VAL A 211 -1.49 19.83 13.38
C VAL A 211 -0.14 19.52 12.73
N ALA A 212 0.25 20.30 11.73
CA ALA A 212 1.51 20.11 11.02
C ALA A 212 2.74 20.25 11.94
N GLU A 213 2.68 21.13 12.96
CA GLU A 213 3.78 21.27 13.92
C GLU A 213 4.06 19.99 14.69
N THR A 214 3.02 19.27 15.12
CA THR A 214 3.20 17.98 15.81
C THR A 214 3.82 16.90 14.92
N GLN A 215 3.71 17.07 13.60
CA GLN A 215 4.20 16.12 12.60
C GLN A 215 5.55 16.52 12.00
N PHE A 216 6.13 17.67 12.43
CA PHE A 216 7.28 18.26 11.75
C PHE A 216 8.47 17.30 11.66
N GLU A 217 8.78 16.58 12.73
CA GLU A 217 9.92 15.66 12.75
C GLU A 217 9.64 14.38 11.96
N VAL A 218 8.53 13.70 12.23
CA VAL A 218 8.21 12.41 11.58
C VAL A 218 7.92 12.59 10.09
N THR A 219 6.99 13.49 9.74
CA THR A 219 6.63 13.73 8.34
C THR A 219 7.74 14.46 7.58
N GLY A 220 8.45 15.39 8.24
CA GLY A 220 9.58 16.10 7.66
C GLY A 220 10.75 15.19 7.33
N SER A 221 11.10 14.27 8.22
CA SER A 221 12.14 13.26 7.95
C SER A 221 11.77 12.37 6.76
N ALA A 222 10.49 11.98 6.65
CA ALA A 222 10.01 11.21 5.51
C ALA A 222 10.13 11.99 4.18
N MET A 223 9.82 13.30 4.18
CA MET A 223 10.00 14.16 3.01
C MET A 223 11.49 14.31 2.63
N LEU A 224 12.37 14.48 3.61
CA LEU A 224 13.83 14.57 3.39
C LEU A 224 14.45 13.24 2.94
N ARG A 225 13.83 12.11 3.26
CA ARG A 225 14.21 10.80 2.74
C ARG A 225 14.12 10.76 1.21
N GLY A 226 13.20 11.52 0.62
CA GLY A 226 13.09 11.73 -0.82
C GLY A 226 12.08 10.82 -1.51
N ARG A 227 12.25 10.67 -2.82
CA ARG A 227 11.37 9.88 -3.69
C ARG A 227 12.11 8.67 -4.23
N TYR A 228 11.38 7.59 -4.38
CA TYR A 228 11.86 6.33 -4.91
C TYR A 228 11.13 6.01 -6.22
N THR A 229 11.86 5.48 -7.20
CA THR A 229 11.33 5.05 -8.49
C THR A 229 12.14 3.85 -8.98
N LEU A 230 11.62 3.10 -9.92
CA LEU A 230 12.45 2.17 -10.67
C LEU A 230 13.47 2.95 -11.52
N ASN A 231 14.70 2.45 -11.60
CA ASN A 231 15.72 3.04 -12.49
C ASN A 231 15.69 2.30 -13.83
N ASP A 232 14.59 2.47 -14.57
CA ASP A 232 14.32 1.78 -15.84
C ASP A 232 14.37 2.70 -17.07
N GLY A 233 14.84 3.93 -16.89
CA GLY A 233 14.96 4.93 -17.95
C GLY A 233 13.67 5.76 -18.17
N THR A 234 12.61 5.50 -17.40
CA THR A 234 11.34 6.27 -17.49
C THR A 234 11.28 7.44 -16.51
N GLU A 235 12.32 7.63 -15.71
CA GLU A 235 12.33 8.60 -14.62
C GLU A 235 12.35 10.04 -15.13
N GLN A 236 11.53 10.86 -14.52
CA GLN A 236 11.58 12.31 -14.70
C GLN A 236 12.61 12.92 -13.73
N ARG A 237 13.54 13.71 -14.26
CA ARG A 237 14.46 14.47 -13.40
C ARG A 237 13.68 15.54 -12.63
N PRO A 238 13.97 15.73 -11.32
CA PRO A 238 13.49 16.90 -10.62
C PRO A 238 14.02 18.14 -11.33
N GLY A 239 13.15 19.00 -11.81
CA GLY A 239 13.61 20.25 -12.44
C GLY A 239 12.48 21.19 -12.79
N GLY A 240 12.75 22.49 -12.69
CA GLY A 240 11.86 23.55 -13.17
C GLY A 240 10.67 23.91 -12.27
N GLN A 241 10.43 23.20 -11.20
CA GLN A 241 9.37 23.56 -10.25
C GLN A 241 9.92 24.51 -9.17
N PRO A 242 9.14 25.53 -8.77
CA PRO A 242 9.49 26.36 -7.63
C PRO A 242 9.75 25.53 -6.37
N PRO A 243 10.83 25.80 -5.61
CA PRO A 243 11.11 25.09 -4.37
C PRO A 243 10.05 25.40 -3.31
N VAL A 244 9.70 24.38 -2.53
CA VAL A 244 8.73 24.48 -1.44
C VAL A 244 9.44 24.17 -0.12
N PHE A 245 9.37 25.13 0.79
CA PHE A 245 9.97 25.08 2.11
C PHE A 245 8.85 24.98 3.16
N TRP A 246 8.85 23.92 3.93
CA TRP A 246 8.00 23.80 5.10
C TRP A 246 8.81 24.11 6.35
N VAL A 247 8.36 25.11 7.13
CA VAL A 247 9.08 25.62 8.29
C VAL A 247 8.23 25.47 9.55
N ARG A 248 8.91 25.40 10.70
CA ARG A 248 8.26 25.35 12.00
C ARG A 248 7.40 26.59 12.28
N ARG A 249 6.41 26.42 13.13
CA ARG A 249 5.53 27.49 13.60
C ARG A 249 6.29 28.66 14.25
N SER A 250 7.41 28.39 14.92
CA SER A 250 8.30 29.42 15.50
C SER A 250 8.85 30.43 14.49
N MET A 251 8.85 30.10 13.19
CA MET A 251 9.30 30.99 12.12
C MET A 251 8.25 32.04 11.70
N LEU A 252 7.05 32.01 12.27
CA LEU A 252 5.93 32.85 11.83
C LEU A 252 6.26 34.36 11.88
N ASP A 253 6.85 34.84 12.96
CA ASP A 253 7.19 36.23 13.09
C ASP A 253 8.29 36.66 12.12
N ALA A 254 9.26 35.79 11.86
CA ALA A 254 10.31 36.02 10.89
C ALA A 254 9.73 36.17 9.46
N VAL A 255 8.78 35.32 9.03
CA VAL A 255 8.18 35.42 7.70
C VAL A 255 7.23 36.61 7.55
N ARG A 256 6.65 37.12 8.64
CA ARG A 256 5.76 38.27 8.67
C ARG A 256 6.50 39.61 8.64
N ALA A 257 7.73 39.66 9.11
CA ALA A 257 8.49 40.87 9.23
C ALA A 257 8.70 41.51 7.85
N PRO A 258 8.57 42.86 7.72
CA PRO A 258 8.76 43.54 6.46
C PRO A 258 10.21 43.40 5.92
N GLY A 259 10.34 43.37 4.58
CA GLY A 259 11.65 43.40 3.92
C GLY A 259 12.44 42.09 4.00
N GLN A 260 11.82 40.98 4.44
CA GLN A 260 12.50 39.70 4.48
C GLN A 260 12.86 39.19 3.09
N ARG A 261 13.96 38.44 3.04
CA ARG A 261 14.40 37.73 1.82
C ARG A 261 14.61 36.25 2.14
N LEU A 262 14.18 35.41 1.20
CA LEU A 262 14.55 34.03 1.15
C LEU A 262 15.76 33.87 0.25
N VAL A 263 16.87 33.37 0.81
CA VAL A 263 18.05 32.99 0.04
C VAL A 263 18.27 31.50 0.22
N ALA A 264 18.23 30.75 -0.86
CA ALA A 264 18.43 29.31 -0.79
C ALA A 264 19.21 28.78 -2.00
N THR A 265 20.07 27.82 -1.71
CA THR A 265 20.67 26.91 -2.70
C THR A 265 20.24 25.52 -2.35
N VAL A 266 19.30 24.99 -3.10
CA VAL A 266 18.78 23.63 -2.95
C VAL A 266 19.38 22.79 -4.07
N ALA A 267 19.97 21.66 -3.70
CA ALA A 267 20.46 20.66 -4.62
C ALA A 267 19.82 19.31 -4.33
N SER A 268 19.58 18.53 -5.37
CA SER A 268 19.19 17.14 -5.25
C SER A 268 20.40 16.22 -5.40
N GLU A 269 20.37 15.09 -4.72
CA GLU A 269 21.31 13.99 -4.92
C GLU A 269 20.53 12.71 -5.27
N SER A 270 21.12 11.92 -6.15
CA SER A 270 20.49 10.69 -6.67
C SER A 270 21.40 9.51 -6.46
N PHE A 271 20.81 8.42 -5.96
CA PHE A 271 21.47 7.13 -5.76
C PHE A 271 20.69 6.06 -6.52
N VAL A 272 21.42 5.05 -7.00
CA VAL A 272 20.84 3.83 -7.53
C VAL A 272 21.41 2.66 -6.74
N TYR A 273 20.53 1.83 -6.22
CA TYR A 273 20.89 0.66 -5.46
C TYR A 273 19.93 -0.50 -5.76
N PRO A 274 20.32 -1.76 -5.51
CA PRO A 274 19.43 -2.88 -5.73
C PRO A 274 18.40 -2.98 -4.62
N SER A 275 17.18 -3.39 -4.99
CA SER A 275 16.21 -4.08 -4.16
C SER A 275 15.99 -5.47 -4.73
N ALA A 276 15.29 -6.36 -4.05
CA ALA A 276 15.12 -7.72 -4.49
C ALA A 276 13.72 -8.26 -4.25
N ASN A 277 13.14 -8.90 -5.27
CA ASN A 277 12.08 -9.88 -5.08
C ASN A 277 12.71 -11.22 -4.71
N VAL A 278 12.12 -11.98 -3.78
CA VAL A 278 12.44 -13.37 -3.55
C VAL A 278 11.40 -14.23 -4.26
N VAL A 279 11.87 -15.15 -5.12
CA VAL A 279 10.99 -15.94 -5.99
C VAL A 279 11.30 -17.42 -5.84
N ALA A 280 10.26 -18.20 -5.53
CA ALA A 280 10.38 -19.63 -5.33
C ALA A 280 9.15 -20.39 -5.83
N VAL A 281 9.28 -21.68 -6.14
CA VAL A 281 8.19 -22.46 -6.69
C VAL A 281 8.06 -23.84 -6.02
N ALA A 282 6.83 -24.23 -5.72
CA ALA A 282 6.46 -25.63 -5.47
C ALA A 282 5.92 -26.23 -6.79
N PRO A 283 6.59 -27.24 -7.36
CA PRO A 283 6.17 -27.82 -8.64
C PRO A 283 4.79 -28.44 -8.60
N GLY A 284 4.02 -28.29 -9.67
CA GLY A 284 2.73 -28.97 -9.84
C GLY A 284 2.89 -30.45 -10.16
N ALA A 285 1.92 -31.25 -9.73
CA ALA A 285 1.91 -32.72 -9.90
C ALA A 285 1.38 -33.17 -11.27
N ASP A 286 0.54 -32.38 -11.93
CA ASP A 286 -0.05 -32.76 -13.24
C ASP A 286 0.88 -32.37 -14.38
N PRO A 287 1.39 -33.33 -15.18
CA PRO A 287 2.27 -33.03 -16.30
C PRO A 287 1.68 -32.08 -17.34
N ALA A 288 0.35 -32.03 -17.48
CA ALA A 288 -0.34 -31.14 -18.41
C ALA A 288 -0.50 -29.71 -17.88
N LEU A 289 -0.55 -29.53 -16.56
CA LEU A 289 -0.85 -28.25 -15.91
C LEU A 289 0.33 -27.67 -15.10
N ARG A 290 1.39 -28.43 -14.86
CA ARG A 290 2.54 -28.00 -14.04
C ARG A 290 3.30 -26.79 -14.58
N GLY A 291 3.09 -26.45 -15.85
CA GLY A 291 3.62 -25.22 -16.46
C GLY A 291 2.74 -23.99 -16.21
N GLU A 292 1.60 -24.13 -15.54
CA GLU A 292 0.75 -23.05 -15.09
C GLU A 292 0.98 -22.77 -13.59
N HIS A 293 0.87 -21.50 -13.20
CA HIS A 293 1.24 -21.06 -11.87
C HIS A 293 0.08 -20.34 -11.18
N VAL A 294 -0.26 -20.76 -9.97
CA VAL A 294 -1.00 -19.96 -9.01
C VAL A 294 0.04 -19.19 -8.18
N LEU A 295 0.02 -17.87 -8.27
CA LEU A 295 1.01 -17.01 -7.64
C LEU A 295 0.48 -16.50 -6.28
N PHE A 296 1.27 -16.71 -5.23
CA PHE A 296 1.10 -16.09 -3.92
C PHE A 296 2.06 -14.92 -3.81
N SER A 297 1.57 -13.75 -3.38
CA SER A 297 2.38 -12.56 -3.22
C SER A 297 2.12 -11.82 -1.92
N GLY A 298 3.11 -11.09 -1.49
CA GLY A 298 3.13 -10.14 -0.41
C GLY A 298 4.53 -9.52 -0.37
N HIS A 299 4.71 -8.43 0.37
CA HIS A 299 6.01 -7.79 0.45
C HIS A 299 6.74 -8.14 1.74
N GLN A 300 8.07 -7.97 1.71
CA GLN A 300 8.96 -8.28 2.82
C GLN A 300 9.61 -7.03 3.42
N ASP A 301 9.65 -5.92 2.68
CA ASP A 301 10.18 -4.65 3.14
C ASP A 301 9.19 -3.94 4.06
N HIS A 302 9.69 -2.94 4.81
CA HIS A 302 8.87 -2.01 5.56
C HIS A 302 9.60 -0.67 5.72
N ASP A 303 9.22 0.13 6.69
CA ASP A 303 9.60 1.52 6.84
C ASP A 303 11.02 1.74 7.42
N GLY A 304 11.67 0.74 7.98
CA GLY A 304 13.04 0.80 8.44
C GLY A 304 13.26 1.56 9.76
N THR A 305 14.46 2.09 9.96
CA THR A 305 14.79 2.90 11.13
C THR A 305 14.51 4.38 10.83
N ARG A 306 13.76 5.05 11.71
CA ARG A 306 13.29 6.42 11.54
C ARG A 306 13.52 7.29 12.77
N VAL A 307 13.03 8.53 12.72
CA VAL A 307 12.95 9.41 13.89
C VAL A 307 12.11 8.71 14.97
N PRO A 308 12.62 8.67 16.21
CA PRO A 308 11.91 7.99 17.29
C PRO A 308 10.51 8.55 17.53
N VAL A 309 9.54 7.65 17.72
CA VAL A 309 8.19 7.96 18.18
C VAL A 309 7.99 7.20 19.51
N GLY A 310 7.64 7.89 20.58
CA GLY A 310 7.53 7.26 21.89
C GLY A 310 8.85 6.70 22.45
N GLY A 311 9.99 7.04 21.84
CA GLY A 311 11.32 6.51 22.21
C GLY A 311 11.79 5.35 21.33
N ASP A 312 10.93 4.79 20.49
CA ASP A 312 11.25 3.75 19.54
C ASP A 312 11.50 4.30 18.13
N SER A 313 12.57 3.84 17.48
CA SER A 313 13.01 4.25 16.14
C SER A 313 12.94 3.15 15.10
N ILE A 314 12.64 1.91 15.49
CA ILE A 314 12.58 0.76 14.59
C ILE A 314 11.10 0.52 14.25
N TRP A 315 10.78 0.61 12.98
CA TRP A 315 9.43 0.37 12.50
C TRP A 315 9.38 -1.06 11.98
N ASN A 316 9.02 -1.97 12.87
CA ASN A 316 9.15 -3.40 12.63
C ASN A 316 8.18 -3.95 11.58
N GLY A 317 6.99 -3.35 11.40
CA GLY A 317 6.04 -3.76 10.39
C GLY A 317 5.65 -5.23 10.52
N ALA A 318 5.10 -5.59 11.70
CA ALA A 318 4.75 -6.98 11.97
C ALA A 318 3.52 -7.40 11.18
N ASP A 319 2.43 -6.63 11.22
CA ASP A 319 1.28 -6.87 10.36
C ASP A 319 1.58 -6.46 8.92
N ASP A 320 2.26 -5.34 8.76
CA ASP A 320 2.66 -4.75 7.47
C ASP A 320 4.16 -4.98 7.17
N ASN A 321 4.60 -6.05 6.48
CA ASN A 321 3.80 -7.18 6.02
C ASN A 321 4.53 -8.50 6.35
N ALA A 322 5.14 -8.56 7.56
CA ALA A 322 5.79 -9.81 7.99
C ALA A 322 4.77 -10.94 8.15
N THR A 323 3.50 -10.63 8.55
CA THR A 323 2.43 -11.62 8.66
C THR A 323 2.23 -12.40 7.36
N VAL A 324 2.16 -11.74 6.21
CA VAL A 324 1.99 -12.41 4.92
C VAL A 324 3.27 -13.08 4.47
N SER A 325 4.42 -12.47 4.71
CA SER A 325 5.69 -13.08 4.37
C SER A 325 5.85 -14.46 5.03
N VAL A 326 5.47 -14.61 6.30
CA VAL A 326 5.53 -15.90 7.00
C VAL A 326 4.35 -16.81 6.65
N ALA A 327 3.16 -16.24 6.34
CA ALA A 327 2.02 -17.00 5.84
C ALA A 327 2.37 -17.74 4.54
N MET A 328 3.05 -17.07 3.61
CA MET A 328 3.51 -17.67 2.35
C MET A 328 4.48 -18.83 2.58
N LEU A 329 5.36 -18.75 3.58
CA LEU A 329 6.24 -19.86 3.97
C LEU A 329 5.44 -21.07 4.50
N ALA A 330 4.38 -20.83 5.29
CA ALA A 330 3.51 -21.88 5.77
C ALA A 330 2.69 -22.52 4.63
N ILE A 331 2.17 -21.71 3.70
CA ILE A 331 1.48 -22.16 2.48
C ILE A 331 2.44 -23.00 1.63
N ALA A 332 3.70 -22.60 1.52
CA ALA A 332 4.72 -23.34 0.79
C ALA A 332 4.91 -24.76 1.35
N ARG A 333 5.00 -24.90 2.68
CA ARG A 333 5.08 -26.22 3.34
C ARG A 333 3.89 -27.11 3.01
N ALA A 334 2.66 -26.53 3.05
CA ALA A 334 1.44 -27.26 2.70
C ALA A 334 1.45 -27.73 1.23
N PHE A 335 1.86 -26.88 0.28
CA PHE A 335 2.01 -27.29 -1.13
C PHE A 335 3.13 -28.30 -1.36
N ARG A 336 4.16 -28.31 -0.54
CA ARG A 336 5.21 -29.34 -0.60
C ARG A 336 4.75 -30.69 -0.06
N GLU A 337 3.96 -30.67 1.00
CA GLU A 337 3.36 -31.89 1.55
C GLU A 337 2.33 -32.49 0.59
N GLN A 338 1.50 -31.65 0.01
CA GLN A 338 0.47 -32.03 -0.95
C GLN A 338 0.52 -31.12 -2.19
N PRO A 339 1.22 -31.51 -3.27
CA PRO A 339 1.32 -30.72 -4.47
C PRO A 339 -0.03 -30.53 -5.19
N GLY A 340 -0.31 -29.29 -5.63
CA GLY A 340 -1.42 -29.03 -6.53
C GLY A 340 -1.19 -29.58 -7.93
N ARG A 341 -2.21 -29.64 -8.77
CA ARG A 341 -2.04 -29.98 -10.21
C ARG A 341 -1.19 -28.92 -10.90
N ARG A 342 -1.48 -27.61 -10.67
CA ARG A 342 -0.65 -26.47 -11.08
C ARG A 342 0.44 -26.21 -10.06
N ALA A 343 1.51 -25.59 -10.51
CA ALA A 343 2.57 -25.12 -9.62
C ALA A 343 2.08 -23.96 -8.72
N ALA A 344 2.60 -23.89 -7.49
CA ALA A 344 2.45 -22.72 -6.65
C ALA A 344 3.73 -21.87 -6.73
N LEU A 345 3.61 -20.66 -7.23
CA LEU A 345 4.70 -19.68 -7.35
C LEU A 345 4.58 -18.69 -6.20
N PHE A 346 5.68 -18.43 -5.52
CA PHE A 346 5.75 -17.52 -4.38
C PHE A 346 6.65 -16.35 -4.74
N VAL A 347 6.14 -15.11 -4.60
CA VAL A 347 6.92 -13.90 -4.85
C VAL A 347 6.78 -12.96 -3.65
N TRP A 348 7.84 -12.87 -2.86
CA TRP A 348 7.99 -11.85 -1.81
C TRP A 348 8.59 -10.62 -2.45
N HIS A 349 7.78 -9.58 -2.57
CA HIS A 349 8.20 -8.34 -3.22
C HIS A 349 9.07 -7.49 -2.30
N GLY A 350 10.05 -6.81 -2.89
CA GLY A 350 10.79 -5.74 -2.24
C GLY A 350 10.27 -4.38 -2.67
N ALA A 351 10.55 -3.36 -1.88
CA ALA A 351 10.23 -1.96 -2.15
C ALA A 351 8.75 -1.70 -2.47
N GLU A 352 7.84 -2.44 -1.85
CA GLU A 352 6.40 -2.19 -1.90
C GLU A 352 6.09 -0.83 -1.32
N GLU A 353 6.62 -0.54 -0.14
CA GLU A 353 6.48 0.69 0.65
C GLU A 353 6.98 1.96 -0.08
N ARG A 354 7.66 1.76 -1.18
CA ARG A 354 8.19 2.82 -2.04
C ARG A 354 7.37 2.98 -3.32
N GLY A 355 6.20 2.37 -3.40
CA GLY A 355 5.24 2.48 -4.50
C GLY A 355 5.16 1.25 -5.38
N LEU A 356 5.05 0.06 -4.77
CA LEU A 356 4.87 -1.24 -5.43
C LEU A 356 6.02 -1.56 -6.42
N LEU A 357 7.26 -1.13 -6.10
CA LEU A 357 8.33 -1.17 -7.11
C LEU A 357 8.72 -2.59 -7.49
N GLY A 358 8.72 -3.53 -6.53
CA GLY A 358 9.06 -4.92 -6.78
C GLY A 358 8.02 -5.66 -7.63
N SER A 359 6.75 -5.50 -7.32
CA SER A 359 5.67 -6.12 -8.11
C SER A 359 5.53 -5.49 -9.49
N ARG A 360 5.71 -4.17 -9.61
CA ARG A 360 5.79 -3.48 -10.91
C ARG A 360 6.97 -3.98 -11.75
N TRP A 361 8.12 -4.21 -11.12
CA TRP A 361 9.28 -4.80 -11.82
C TRP A 361 8.98 -6.22 -12.25
N TYR A 362 8.46 -7.06 -11.34
CA TYR A 362 8.17 -8.46 -11.63
C TYR A 362 7.20 -8.65 -12.78
N VAL A 363 6.10 -7.88 -12.81
CA VAL A 363 5.10 -7.95 -13.90
C VAL A 363 5.71 -7.62 -15.26
N ARG A 364 6.69 -6.72 -15.31
CA ARG A 364 7.39 -6.33 -16.54
C ARG A 364 8.52 -7.30 -16.92
N HIS A 365 9.15 -7.91 -15.94
CA HIS A 365 10.28 -8.83 -16.09
C HIS A 365 10.03 -10.13 -15.33
N PRO A 366 8.95 -10.87 -15.64
CA PRO A 366 8.62 -12.06 -14.87
C PRO A 366 9.65 -13.17 -15.09
N THR A 367 9.97 -13.92 -14.04
CA THR A 367 10.93 -15.05 -14.09
C THR A 367 10.30 -16.34 -14.65
N VAL A 368 8.99 -16.35 -14.84
CA VAL A 368 8.23 -17.37 -15.56
C VAL A 368 7.42 -16.70 -16.69
N PRO A 369 6.99 -17.41 -17.72
CA PRO A 369 6.13 -16.83 -18.76
C PRO A 369 4.90 -16.16 -18.13
N ARG A 370 4.66 -14.88 -18.38
CA ARG A 370 3.57 -14.13 -17.75
C ARG A 370 2.21 -14.77 -17.98
N GLU A 371 1.98 -15.30 -19.17
CA GLU A 371 0.75 -16.02 -19.56
C GLU A 371 0.57 -17.34 -18.81
N SER A 372 1.59 -17.86 -18.17
CA SER A 372 1.51 -19.03 -17.30
C SER A 372 0.96 -18.73 -15.91
N ILE A 373 0.95 -17.46 -15.49
CA ILE A 373 0.36 -17.05 -14.22
C ILE A 373 -1.14 -16.97 -14.38
N VAL A 374 -1.86 -17.91 -13.78
CA VAL A 374 -3.31 -18.07 -13.98
C VAL A 374 -4.15 -17.36 -12.92
N ALA A 375 -3.57 -17.11 -11.74
CA ALA A 375 -4.20 -16.39 -10.64
C ALA A 375 -3.13 -15.80 -9.73
N VAL A 376 -3.44 -14.66 -9.10
CA VAL A 376 -2.61 -14.01 -8.08
C VAL A 376 -3.41 -13.86 -6.79
N LEU A 377 -2.85 -14.36 -5.71
CA LEU A 377 -3.39 -14.26 -4.36
C LEU A 377 -2.41 -13.42 -3.54
N ASN A 378 -2.71 -12.14 -3.41
CA ASN A 378 -1.90 -11.21 -2.64
C ASN A 378 -2.43 -11.12 -1.22
N GLY A 379 -1.55 -11.08 -0.25
CA GLY A 379 -1.89 -10.75 1.11
C GLY A 379 -1.17 -9.48 1.57
N ASP A 380 -1.85 -8.72 2.44
CA ASP A 380 -1.25 -7.57 3.10
C ASP A 380 -2.03 -7.26 4.36
N MET A 381 -1.33 -7.30 5.52
CA MET A 381 -1.91 -7.12 6.85
C MET A 381 -3.05 -8.11 7.15
N ILE A 382 -2.70 -9.29 7.66
CA ILE A 382 -3.66 -10.38 7.91
C ILE A 382 -3.72 -10.85 9.37
N GLY A 383 -3.16 -10.07 10.31
CA GLY A 383 -3.00 -10.48 11.71
C GLY A 383 -3.69 -9.59 12.75
N ARG A 384 -4.42 -8.53 12.35
CA ARG A 384 -4.97 -7.54 13.29
C ARG A 384 -6.49 -7.38 13.19
N ASN A 385 -7.03 -6.48 14.00
CA ASN A 385 -8.46 -6.16 14.10
C ASN A 385 -9.31 -7.30 14.68
N HIS A 386 -10.65 -7.19 14.55
CA HIS A 386 -11.57 -8.17 15.17
C HIS A 386 -11.27 -9.60 14.70
N PRO A 387 -11.19 -10.60 15.58
CA PRO A 387 -10.79 -11.97 15.24
C PRO A 387 -11.58 -12.58 14.07
N ASP A 388 -12.88 -12.27 13.97
CA ASP A 388 -13.76 -12.87 12.97
C ASP A 388 -14.00 -12.01 11.73
N SER A 389 -13.34 -10.87 11.59
CA SER A 389 -13.49 -10.00 10.41
C SER A 389 -12.27 -10.02 9.50
N ALA A 390 -12.50 -9.94 8.19
CA ALA A 390 -11.51 -9.76 7.16
C ALA A 390 -12.12 -9.03 5.97
N ALA A 391 -11.31 -8.73 4.96
CA ALA A 391 -11.79 -8.24 3.68
C ALA A 391 -11.13 -9.00 2.53
N LEU A 392 -11.87 -9.09 1.42
CA LEU A 392 -11.40 -9.63 0.15
C LEU A 392 -11.61 -8.55 -0.90
N LEU A 393 -10.51 -7.93 -1.32
CA LEU A 393 -10.56 -6.90 -2.35
C LEU A 393 -10.30 -7.50 -3.73
N GLY A 394 -10.89 -6.92 -4.77
CA GLY A 394 -11.01 -7.56 -6.06
C GLY A 394 -12.21 -8.50 -6.16
N SER A 395 -13.13 -8.40 -5.20
CA SER A 395 -14.36 -9.21 -5.13
C SER A 395 -15.56 -8.53 -5.79
N ARG A 396 -15.54 -7.21 -5.94
CA ARG A 396 -16.64 -6.39 -6.48
C ARG A 396 -16.21 -5.60 -7.72
N PRO A 397 -17.13 -5.38 -8.69
CA PRO A 397 -16.85 -4.43 -9.77
C PRO A 397 -16.63 -2.99 -9.24
N PRO A 398 -15.73 -2.20 -9.82
CA PRO A 398 -14.90 -2.52 -11.00
C PRO A 398 -13.62 -3.30 -10.69
N HIS A 399 -13.32 -3.59 -9.43
CA HIS A 399 -12.09 -4.23 -9.00
C HIS A 399 -12.06 -5.74 -9.32
N ARG A 400 -13.23 -6.37 -9.44
CA ARG A 400 -13.32 -7.81 -9.70
C ARG A 400 -12.77 -8.17 -11.08
N SER A 401 -11.61 -8.81 -11.08
CA SER A 401 -10.95 -9.28 -12.30
C SER A 401 -11.42 -10.68 -12.72
N SER A 402 -11.96 -11.50 -11.80
CA SER A 402 -12.41 -12.87 -12.07
C SER A 402 -13.47 -13.33 -11.08
N SER A 403 -14.69 -13.59 -11.53
CA SER A 403 -15.75 -14.19 -10.71
C SER A 403 -15.41 -15.61 -10.30
N ASP A 404 -14.69 -16.36 -11.15
CA ASP A 404 -14.28 -17.73 -10.82
C ASP A 404 -13.35 -17.72 -9.60
N LEU A 405 -12.38 -16.81 -9.56
CA LEU A 405 -11.42 -16.71 -8.46
C LEU A 405 -12.08 -16.20 -7.17
N VAL A 406 -13.03 -15.26 -7.28
CA VAL A 406 -13.84 -14.80 -6.13
C VAL A 406 -14.63 -15.96 -5.55
N ALA A 407 -15.32 -16.75 -6.37
CA ALA A 407 -16.09 -17.90 -5.91
C ALA A 407 -15.22 -18.94 -5.18
N MET A 408 -13.98 -19.15 -5.64
CA MET A 408 -13.00 -20.01 -4.94
C MET A 408 -12.65 -19.47 -3.55
N ALA A 409 -12.41 -18.16 -3.44
CA ALA A 409 -12.06 -17.51 -2.19
C ALA A 409 -13.22 -17.50 -1.19
N GLU A 410 -14.45 -17.25 -1.67
CA GLU A 410 -15.66 -17.28 -0.84
C GLU A 410 -15.95 -18.71 -0.34
N ARG A 411 -15.81 -19.73 -1.21
CA ARG A 411 -15.91 -21.13 -0.83
C ARG A 411 -14.85 -21.49 0.21
N ALA A 412 -13.59 -21.17 -0.02
CA ALA A 412 -12.50 -21.42 0.92
C ALA A 412 -12.76 -20.75 2.27
N ASN A 413 -13.28 -19.51 2.29
CA ASN A 413 -13.66 -18.85 3.53
C ASN A 413 -14.78 -19.59 4.26
N ALA A 414 -15.83 -19.97 3.55
CA ALA A 414 -16.99 -20.67 4.16
C ALA A 414 -16.62 -22.02 4.78
N GLU A 415 -15.72 -22.76 4.14
CA GLU A 415 -15.32 -24.11 4.57
C GLU A 415 -14.23 -24.08 5.65
N VAL A 416 -13.24 -23.17 5.53
CA VAL A 416 -12.01 -23.21 6.35
C VAL A 416 -11.96 -22.13 7.42
N SER A 417 -12.23 -20.86 7.07
CA SER A 417 -11.89 -19.73 7.95
C SER A 417 -13.08 -19.01 8.54
N ARG A 418 -14.20 -18.96 7.83
CA ARG A 418 -15.48 -18.40 8.29
C ARG A 418 -15.39 -16.96 8.76
N PHE A 419 -14.57 -16.12 8.11
CA PHE A 419 -14.54 -14.70 8.36
C PHE A 419 -15.83 -14.02 7.87
N ILE A 420 -16.25 -13.00 8.61
CA ILE A 420 -17.24 -12.03 8.15
C ILE A 420 -16.48 -11.05 7.25
N LEU A 421 -16.80 -11.05 5.96
CA LEU A 421 -16.09 -10.23 4.98
C LEU A 421 -16.68 -8.84 4.90
N ASP A 422 -15.89 -7.82 5.22
CA ASP A 422 -16.26 -6.43 5.02
C ASP A 422 -15.98 -5.98 3.57
N SER A 423 -17.02 -6.01 2.76
CA SER A 423 -16.94 -5.62 1.35
C SER A 423 -16.97 -4.10 1.12
N SER A 424 -17.16 -3.28 2.15
CA SER A 424 -17.19 -1.82 2.02
C SER A 424 -15.83 -1.25 1.60
N TRP A 425 -14.75 -1.93 1.97
CA TRP A 425 -13.38 -1.54 1.62
C TRP A 425 -13.02 -1.79 0.14
N ASP A 426 -13.80 -2.62 -0.54
CA ASP A 426 -13.68 -2.86 -1.99
C ASP A 426 -14.58 -1.93 -2.82
N ASP A 427 -15.19 -0.93 -2.19
CA ASP A 427 -15.99 0.09 -2.86
C ASP A 427 -15.07 1.13 -3.52
N PRO A 428 -15.24 1.45 -4.82
CA PRO A 428 -14.44 2.46 -5.51
C PRO A 428 -14.58 3.87 -4.92
N GLN A 429 -15.66 4.12 -4.15
CA GLN A 429 -15.87 5.37 -3.41
C GLN A 429 -15.26 5.35 -2.01
N HIS A 430 -14.70 4.22 -1.56
CA HIS A 430 -14.09 4.16 -0.23
C HIS A 430 -12.93 5.13 -0.11
N PRO A 431 -12.88 6.00 0.91
CA PRO A 431 -11.92 7.10 0.97
C PRO A 431 -10.46 6.65 1.06
N GLU A 432 -10.20 5.46 1.58
CA GLU A 432 -8.85 4.90 1.63
C GLU A 432 -8.36 4.41 0.27
N GLY A 433 -9.27 4.06 -0.67
CA GLY A 433 -8.91 3.49 -1.97
C GLY A 433 -8.01 2.26 -1.81
N TRP A 434 -8.34 1.39 -0.85
CA TRP A 434 -7.47 0.34 -0.35
C TRP A 434 -7.05 -0.67 -1.41
N PHE A 435 -7.93 -0.94 -2.40
CA PHE A 435 -7.62 -1.80 -3.54
C PHE A 435 -6.35 -1.36 -4.31
N PHE A 436 -6.00 -0.07 -4.30
CA PHE A 436 -4.85 0.46 -5.05
C PHE A 436 -3.55 0.49 -4.25
N ARG A 437 -3.46 -0.24 -3.12
CA ARG A 437 -2.41 -0.04 -2.15
C ARG A 437 -1.59 -1.29 -1.81
N SER A 438 -1.62 -2.33 -2.64
CA SER A 438 -0.78 -3.51 -2.45
C SER A 438 -0.41 -4.19 -3.76
N ASP A 439 0.45 -5.20 -3.69
CA ASP A 439 1.17 -5.84 -4.79
C ASP A 439 0.30 -6.60 -5.82
N HIS A 440 -0.98 -6.87 -5.53
CA HIS A 440 -1.90 -7.43 -6.54
C HIS A 440 -2.18 -6.44 -7.69
N LEU A 441 -2.07 -5.12 -7.43
CA LEU A 441 -2.44 -4.09 -8.38
C LEU A 441 -1.69 -4.17 -9.70
N PRO A 442 -0.35 -4.27 -9.76
CA PRO A 442 0.37 -4.41 -11.03
C PRO A 442 -0.07 -5.63 -11.85
N TYR A 443 -0.42 -6.74 -11.19
CA TYR A 443 -0.90 -7.93 -11.86
C TYR A 443 -2.33 -7.75 -12.41
N ALA A 444 -3.23 -7.15 -11.63
CA ALA A 444 -4.57 -6.78 -12.10
C ALA A 444 -4.48 -5.84 -13.31
N CYS A 445 -3.58 -4.85 -13.25
CA CYS A 445 -3.28 -3.94 -14.36
C CYS A 445 -2.77 -4.68 -15.62
N ALA A 446 -2.09 -5.80 -15.44
CA ALA A 446 -1.65 -6.68 -16.53
C ALA A 446 -2.73 -7.68 -17.01
N ASN A 447 -3.97 -7.54 -16.55
CA ASN A 447 -5.09 -8.41 -16.82
C ASN A 447 -4.88 -9.87 -16.35
N ILE A 448 -4.22 -10.05 -15.22
CA ILE A 448 -4.10 -11.35 -14.55
C ILE A 448 -5.15 -11.39 -13.43
N PRO A 449 -6.00 -12.44 -13.34
CA PRO A 449 -6.94 -12.61 -12.25
C PRO A 449 -6.26 -12.48 -10.90
N SER A 450 -6.69 -11.50 -10.08
CA SER A 450 -6.00 -11.17 -8.83
C SER A 450 -6.97 -10.88 -7.71
N LEU A 451 -6.62 -11.31 -6.50
CA LEU A 451 -7.33 -11.01 -5.25
C LEU A 451 -6.36 -10.45 -4.22
N PHE A 452 -6.92 -9.67 -3.30
CA PHE A 452 -6.19 -9.11 -2.18
C PHE A 452 -6.88 -9.47 -0.86
N PHE A 453 -6.18 -10.24 -0.03
CA PHE A 453 -6.59 -10.71 1.30
C PHE A 453 -6.03 -9.76 2.36
N THR A 454 -6.89 -9.25 3.24
CA THR A 454 -6.45 -8.30 4.27
C THR A 454 -7.36 -8.36 5.50
N THR A 455 -6.85 -7.96 6.65
CA THR A 455 -7.65 -7.67 7.83
C THR A 455 -7.77 -6.18 8.12
N LEU A 456 -7.41 -5.36 7.13
CA LEU A 456 -7.61 -3.92 7.04
C LEU A 456 -6.68 -3.10 7.94
N LEU A 457 -6.82 -1.78 7.88
CA LEU A 457 -6.07 -0.82 8.69
C LEU A 457 -6.34 -0.98 10.18
N HIS A 458 -5.31 -0.72 10.98
CA HIS A 458 -5.37 -0.62 12.45
C HIS A 458 -4.58 0.60 12.95
N ASP A 459 -4.72 0.95 14.23
CA ASP A 459 -4.13 2.17 14.78
C ASP A 459 -2.59 2.19 14.79
N ASP A 460 -1.96 1.02 14.77
CA ASP A 460 -0.50 0.89 14.79
C ASP A 460 0.13 0.90 13.38
N TYR A 461 -0.68 0.92 12.32
CA TYR A 461 -0.21 0.91 10.92
C TYR A 461 0.78 2.05 10.64
N HIS A 462 1.95 1.72 10.07
CA HIS A 462 3.04 2.64 9.80
C HIS A 462 3.47 3.47 11.04
N THR A 463 3.58 2.78 12.17
CA THR A 463 4.15 3.27 13.42
C THR A 463 5.12 2.24 14.00
N PRO A 464 6.00 2.60 14.95
CA PRO A 464 6.84 1.60 15.63
C PRO A 464 6.04 0.63 16.51
N GLU A 465 4.75 0.88 16.71
CA GLU A 465 3.86 0.02 17.50
C GLU A 465 3.33 -1.20 16.70
N ASP A 466 3.63 -1.31 15.39
CA ASP A 466 3.29 -2.50 14.62
C ASP A 466 4.28 -3.64 14.89
N GLU A 467 4.09 -4.26 16.06
CA GLU A 467 4.96 -5.24 16.68
C GLU A 467 4.41 -6.67 16.63
N ALA A 468 5.33 -7.66 16.64
CA ALA A 468 4.98 -9.07 16.54
C ALA A 468 4.12 -9.58 17.71
N ASP A 469 4.25 -9.02 18.91
CA ASP A 469 3.48 -9.39 20.08
C ASP A 469 2.03 -8.88 20.07
N ARG A 470 1.73 -7.94 19.17
CA ARG A 470 0.37 -7.41 18.93
C ARG A 470 -0.42 -8.18 17.88
N ILE A 471 0.18 -9.16 17.22
CA ILE A 471 -0.47 -9.97 16.20
C ILE A 471 -1.33 -11.05 16.86
N ASP A 472 -2.59 -11.15 16.44
CA ASP A 472 -3.45 -12.30 16.74
C ASP A 472 -3.00 -13.49 15.88
N THR A 473 -2.16 -14.35 16.45
CA THR A 473 -1.58 -15.50 15.74
C THR A 473 -2.61 -16.58 15.37
N ALA A 474 -3.69 -16.68 16.12
CA ALA A 474 -4.79 -17.57 15.76
C ALA A 474 -5.53 -17.05 14.51
N LYS A 475 -5.79 -15.74 14.45
CA LYS A 475 -6.35 -15.08 13.26
C LYS A 475 -5.41 -15.20 12.06
N LEU A 476 -4.12 -14.92 12.25
CA LEU A 476 -3.09 -15.11 11.23
C LEU A 476 -3.12 -16.53 10.66
N THR A 477 -3.24 -17.55 11.53
CA THR A 477 -3.34 -18.95 11.10
C THR A 477 -4.59 -19.18 10.26
N ARG A 478 -5.73 -18.64 10.66
CA ARG A 478 -6.99 -18.76 9.91
C ARG A 478 -6.90 -18.05 8.55
N ALA A 479 -6.32 -16.85 8.49
CA ALA A 479 -6.15 -16.10 7.24
C ALA A 479 -5.17 -16.82 6.30
N THR A 480 -4.09 -17.37 6.82
CA THR A 480 -3.13 -18.19 6.06
C THR A 480 -3.81 -19.41 5.44
N ARG A 481 -4.64 -20.12 6.22
CA ARG A 481 -5.42 -21.28 5.73
C ARG A 481 -6.44 -20.88 4.66
N TRP A 482 -7.05 -19.69 4.78
CA TRP A 482 -7.95 -19.16 3.76
C TRP A 482 -7.24 -18.90 2.43
N MET A 483 -6.09 -18.21 2.47
CA MET A 483 -5.27 -17.99 1.27
C MET A 483 -4.81 -19.31 0.65
N TYR A 484 -4.33 -20.26 1.47
CA TYR A 484 -3.92 -21.58 1.02
C TYR A 484 -5.07 -22.32 0.32
N ALA A 485 -6.24 -22.40 0.97
CA ALA A 485 -7.39 -23.10 0.43
C ALA A 485 -7.88 -22.49 -0.89
N THR A 486 -7.88 -21.18 -1.00
CA THR A 486 -8.20 -20.47 -2.25
C THR A 486 -7.21 -20.86 -3.36
N GLY A 487 -5.93 -20.83 -3.07
CA GLY A 487 -4.88 -21.20 -4.02
C GLY A 487 -4.91 -22.68 -4.37
N TRP A 488 -5.24 -23.54 -3.42
CA TRP A 488 -5.43 -24.96 -3.67
C TRP A 488 -6.57 -25.21 -4.68
N LEU A 489 -7.73 -24.57 -4.48
CA LEU A 489 -8.85 -24.66 -5.42
C LEU A 489 -8.44 -24.19 -6.82
N ALA A 490 -7.72 -23.09 -6.93
CA ALA A 490 -7.21 -22.59 -8.21
C ALA A 490 -6.18 -23.54 -8.85
N ALA A 491 -5.32 -24.17 -8.02
CA ALA A 491 -4.33 -25.12 -8.50
C ALA A 491 -4.95 -26.45 -8.96
N GLN A 492 -6.10 -26.86 -8.39
CA GLN A 492 -6.80 -28.09 -8.74
C GLN A 492 -7.82 -27.94 -9.87
N ALA A 493 -8.27 -26.72 -10.17
CA ALA A 493 -9.32 -26.49 -11.15
C ALA A 493 -8.96 -27.00 -12.55
N ASP A 494 -9.92 -27.61 -13.24
CA ASP A 494 -9.71 -28.09 -14.62
C ASP A 494 -9.45 -26.93 -15.60
N ALA A 495 -10.14 -25.81 -15.40
CA ALA A 495 -9.97 -24.60 -16.19
C ALA A 495 -9.27 -23.50 -15.39
N ARG A 496 -8.58 -22.59 -16.11
CA ARG A 496 -8.03 -21.37 -15.51
C ARG A 496 -9.17 -20.45 -15.03
N PRO A 497 -9.01 -19.71 -13.92
CA PRO A 497 -9.90 -18.61 -13.61
C PRO A 497 -9.97 -17.62 -14.78
N ARG A 498 -11.17 -17.33 -15.23
CA ARG A 498 -11.37 -16.47 -16.40
C ARG A 498 -11.33 -15.01 -16.02
N LEU A 499 -10.67 -14.20 -16.84
CA LEU A 499 -10.76 -12.74 -16.71
C LEU A 499 -12.18 -12.28 -17.07
N GLU A 500 -12.72 -11.33 -16.29
CA GLU A 500 -14.02 -10.73 -16.57
C GLU A 500 -14.02 -10.03 -17.94
N PRO A 501 -15.03 -10.25 -18.77
CA PRO A 501 -15.16 -9.51 -20.03
C PRO A 501 -15.24 -7.99 -19.78
N GLY A 502 -14.32 -7.24 -20.37
CA GLY A 502 -14.29 -5.80 -20.23
C GLY A 502 -13.75 -5.28 -18.88
N PHE A 503 -13.06 -6.13 -18.12
CA PHE A 503 -12.40 -5.71 -16.88
C PHE A 503 -11.56 -4.46 -17.10
N ARG A 504 -11.80 -3.43 -16.30
CA ARG A 504 -11.04 -2.17 -16.26
C ARG A 504 -11.17 -1.54 -14.88
N LEU A 505 -10.07 -1.09 -14.34
CA LEU A 505 -10.03 -0.32 -13.13
C LEU A 505 -10.46 1.14 -13.39
N GLU A 506 -11.07 1.79 -12.41
CA GLU A 506 -11.52 3.19 -12.49
C GLU A 506 -10.35 4.19 -12.41
N ARG A 507 -9.19 3.77 -11.92
CA ARG A 507 -7.97 4.57 -11.92
C ARG A 507 -6.99 4.02 -12.95
N PRO A 508 -6.24 4.91 -13.65
CA PRO A 508 -5.24 4.46 -14.59
C PRO A 508 -4.14 3.67 -13.89
N CYS A 509 -3.74 2.59 -14.52
CA CYS A 509 -2.58 1.82 -14.08
C CYS A 509 -1.30 2.64 -14.26
N THR A 510 -0.52 2.78 -13.21
CA THR A 510 0.81 3.38 -13.32
C THR A 510 1.75 2.36 -13.96
N PRO A 511 2.47 2.74 -15.03
CA PRO A 511 3.39 1.85 -15.73
C PRO A 511 4.48 1.30 -14.82
#